data_72feb55f39ba8bc6fc394678a2080d02
#
_entry.id   72feb55f39ba8bc6fc394678a2080d02
#
_cell.length_a   1.000
_cell.length_b   1.000
_cell.length_c   1.000
_cell.angle_alpha   90.00
_cell.angle_beta   90.00
_cell.angle_gamma   90.00
#
_symmetry.space_group_name_H-M   'P 1'
#
loop_
_entity.id
_entity.type
_entity.pdbx_description
1 polymer ?
#
loop_
_entity_poly.entity_id
_entity_poly.type
_entity_poly.pdbx_seq_one_letter_code
_entity_poly.pdbx_strand_id
1 'polypeptide(L)' 'MGRVEYKVEQVHWKDQPESHLSQLVEALNGFAKDGWRVVSVDLMAHGSFETKSLPVLLEREVK' A
#
# COMPACT_ATOMS: atom_id res chain seq x y z
N MET A 1 -10.25 -16.18 -19.88
CA MET A 1 -9.32 -15.06 -19.76
C MET A 1 -9.52 -14.37 -18.44
N GLY A 2 -8.41 -14.11 -17.76
CA GLY A 2 -8.47 -13.43 -16.50
C GLY A 2 -8.78 -11.95 -16.66
N ARG A 3 -9.43 -11.41 -15.69
CA ARG A 3 -9.60 -9.96 -15.57
C ARG A 3 -8.77 -9.49 -14.41
N VAL A 4 -8.42 -8.23 -14.45
CA VAL A 4 -7.67 -7.61 -13.35
C VAL A 4 -8.56 -6.57 -12.70
N GLU A 5 -8.63 -6.60 -11.39
CA GLU A 5 -9.30 -5.52 -10.67
C GLU A 5 -8.28 -4.71 -9.88
N TYR A 6 -8.59 -3.46 -9.68
CA TYR A 6 -7.70 -2.51 -8.99
C TYR A 6 -8.40 -1.92 -7.79
N LYS A 7 -7.60 -1.54 -6.81
CA LYS A 7 -8.12 -0.72 -5.70
C LYS A 7 -7.00 0.14 -5.16
N VAL A 8 -7.39 1.21 -4.49
CA VAL A 8 -6.46 2.07 -3.78
C VAL A 8 -6.73 1.90 -2.29
N GLU A 9 -5.68 1.60 -1.55
CA GLU A 9 -5.74 1.50 -0.09
C GLU A 9 -4.88 2.58 0.52
N GLN A 10 -5.37 3.19 1.59
CA GLN A 10 -4.56 4.12 2.38
C GLN A 10 -3.83 3.32 3.44
N VAL A 11 -2.51 3.39 3.40
CA VAL A 11 -1.69 2.75 4.42
C VAL A 11 -1.39 3.78 5.50
N HIS A 12 -1.70 3.45 6.72
CA HIS A 12 -1.49 4.34 7.86
C HIS A 12 -0.40 3.78 8.76
N TRP A 13 0.32 4.65 9.42
CA TRP A 13 1.35 4.24 10.37
C TRP A 13 1.28 5.08 11.63
N LYS A 14 1.89 4.52 12.69
CA LYS A 14 1.97 5.19 13.96
C LYS A 14 3.11 6.20 13.96
N ASP A 15 3.11 7.04 14.97
CA ASP A 15 4.00 8.18 15.07
C ASP A 15 5.38 7.78 15.57
N GLN A 16 6.07 6.96 14.80
CA GLN A 16 7.44 6.51 15.09
C GLN A 16 8.24 6.59 13.80
N PRO A 17 8.94 7.70 13.58
CA PRO A 17 9.60 7.95 12.29
C PRO A 17 10.51 6.83 11.80
N GLU A 18 11.27 6.21 12.69
CA GLU A 18 12.22 5.20 12.26
C GLU A 18 11.58 3.89 11.85
N SER A 19 10.30 3.72 12.08
CA SER A 19 9.59 2.48 11.72
C SER A 19 8.59 2.66 10.59
N HIS A 20 8.53 3.83 9.96
CA HIS A 20 7.56 4.08 8.89
C HIS A 20 7.68 3.07 7.76
N LEU A 21 8.91 2.82 7.30
CA LEU A 21 9.11 1.90 6.19
C LEU A 21 8.78 0.46 6.58
N SER A 22 9.11 0.08 7.82
CA SER A 22 8.76 -1.25 8.30
C SER A 22 7.26 -1.45 8.36
N GLN A 23 6.53 -0.46 8.83
CA GLN A 23 5.08 -0.53 8.89
C GLN A 23 4.47 -0.62 7.48
N LEU A 24 5.05 0.11 6.53
CA LEU A 24 4.62 0.04 5.14
C LEU A 24 4.82 -1.37 4.58
N VAL A 25 6.00 -1.94 4.80
CA VAL A 25 6.30 -3.28 4.29
C VAL A 25 5.34 -4.30 4.88
N GLU A 26 5.03 -4.20 6.17
CA GLU A 26 4.08 -5.11 6.79
C GLU A 26 2.69 -5.01 6.15
N ALA A 27 2.25 -3.78 5.86
CA ALA A 27 0.97 -3.58 5.20
C ALA A 27 0.96 -4.19 3.81
N LEU A 28 2.04 -3.98 3.05
CA LEU A 28 2.14 -4.53 1.70
C LEU A 28 2.15 -6.06 1.71
N ASN A 29 2.83 -6.65 2.69
CA ASN A 29 2.84 -8.10 2.83
C ASN A 29 1.44 -8.63 3.17
N GLY A 30 0.68 -7.88 3.94
CA GLY A 30 -0.70 -8.24 4.24
C GLY A 30 -1.56 -8.27 2.98
N PHE A 31 -1.41 -7.27 2.11
CA PHE A 31 -2.13 -7.27 0.84
C PHE A 31 -1.73 -8.45 -0.03
N ALA A 32 -0.44 -8.78 -0.05
CA ALA A 32 0.04 -9.91 -0.84
C ALA A 32 -0.58 -11.23 -0.38
N LYS A 33 -0.79 -11.39 0.92
CA LYS A 33 -1.43 -12.60 1.44
C LYS A 33 -2.86 -12.74 0.93
N ASP A 34 -3.51 -11.63 0.65
CA ASP A 34 -4.87 -11.62 0.12
C ASP A 34 -4.90 -11.71 -1.40
N GLY A 35 -3.76 -11.89 -2.04
CA GLY A 35 -3.68 -12.05 -3.48
C GLY A 35 -3.49 -10.74 -4.23
N TRP A 36 -3.30 -9.64 -3.53
CA TRP A 36 -3.11 -8.34 -4.18
C TRP A 36 -1.64 -8.11 -4.50
N ARG A 37 -1.39 -7.49 -5.63
CA ARG A 37 -0.04 -7.07 -6.02
C ARG A 37 0.04 -5.55 -5.97
N VAL A 38 1.16 -5.05 -5.51
CA VAL A 38 1.39 -3.61 -5.46
C VAL A 38 1.78 -3.13 -6.84
N VAL A 39 0.98 -2.24 -7.40
CA VAL A 39 1.28 -1.63 -8.69
C VAL A 39 2.17 -0.40 -8.49
N SER A 40 1.79 0.45 -7.55
CA SER A 40 2.61 1.62 -7.24
C SER A 40 2.34 2.09 -5.83
N VAL A 41 3.37 2.71 -5.25
CA VAL A 41 3.30 3.36 -3.95
C VAL A 41 3.89 4.74 -4.15
N ASP A 42 3.13 5.79 -3.84
CA ASP A 42 3.60 7.15 -4.01
C ASP A 42 4.32 7.62 -2.76
N LEU A 43 5.55 7.20 -2.62
CA LEU A 43 6.37 7.57 -1.46
C LEU A 43 6.72 9.05 -1.45
N MET A 44 6.61 9.70 -2.59
CA MET A 44 6.93 11.12 -2.73
C MET A 44 5.69 11.99 -2.77
N ALA A 45 4.53 11.42 -2.47
CA ALA A 45 3.30 12.20 -2.45
C ALA A 45 3.41 13.33 -1.44
N HIS A 46 2.96 14.50 -1.85
CA HIS A 46 3.04 15.68 -1.02
C HIS A 46 2.28 15.47 0.30
N GLY A 47 2.97 15.69 1.40
CA GLY A 47 2.35 15.58 2.71
C GLY A 47 2.16 14.17 3.24
N SER A 48 2.62 13.15 2.51
CA SER A 48 2.40 11.76 2.92
C SER A 48 2.93 11.47 4.31
N PHE A 49 4.16 11.87 4.58
CA PHE A 49 4.76 11.59 5.88
C PHE A 49 4.18 12.47 6.98
N GLU A 50 3.68 13.64 6.64
CA GLU A 50 3.02 14.49 7.60
C GLU A 50 1.67 13.94 8.01
N THR A 51 0.95 13.34 7.09
CA THR A 51 -0.36 12.77 7.37
C THR A 51 -0.29 11.36 7.91
N LYS A 52 0.90 10.76 7.93
CA LYS A 52 1.13 9.39 8.40
C LYS A 52 0.33 8.37 7.62
N SER A 53 0.12 8.64 6.35
CA SER A 53 -0.55 7.71 5.46
C SER A 53 -0.12 7.98 4.03
N LEU A 54 -0.28 6.97 3.19
CA LEU A 54 -0.05 7.17 1.77
C LEU A 54 -0.91 6.19 0.97
N PRO A 55 -1.26 6.57 -0.27
CA PRO A 55 -2.07 5.70 -1.12
C PRO A 55 -1.21 4.63 -1.79
N VAL A 56 -1.77 3.44 -1.88
CA VAL A 56 -1.14 2.32 -2.55
C VAL A 56 -2.11 1.79 -3.59
N LEU A 57 -1.67 1.72 -4.83
CA LEU A 57 -2.48 1.15 -5.90
C LEU A 57 -2.16 -0.34 -6.00
N LEU A 58 -3.19 -1.14 -5.93
CA LEU A 58 -3.10 -2.59 -5.92
C LEU A 58 -3.86 -3.18 -7.10
N GLU A 59 -3.43 -4.34 -7.54
CA GLU A 59 -4.16 -5.10 -8.54
C GLU A 59 -4.26 -6.56 -8.13
N ARG A 60 -5.27 -7.23 -8.66
CA ARG A 60 -5.48 -8.64 -8.38
C ARG A 60 -6.16 -9.28 -9.59
N GLU A 61 -5.74 -10.50 -9.92
CA GLU A 61 -6.42 -11.27 -10.94
C GLU A 61 -7.76 -11.78 -10.41
N VAL A 62 -8.77 -11.66 -11.26
CA VAL A 62 -10.11 -12.15 -10.94
C VAL A 62 -10.42 -13.28 -11.90
N LYS A 63 -10.74 -14.44 -11.36
CA LYS A 63 -11.09 -15.59 -12.17
C LYS A 63 -12.57 -15.60 -12.50
#